data_64fb595a694fd3b4f3020a4de4745931
#
_entry.id   64fb595a694fd3b4f3020a4de4745931
#
_cell.length_a   1.000
_cell.length_b   1.000
_cell.length_c   1.000
_cell.angle_alpha   90.00
_cell.angle_beta   90.00
_cell.angle_gamma   90.00
#
_symmetry.space_group_name_H-M   'P 1'
#
loop_
_entity.id
_entity.type
_entity.pdbx_description
1 polymer ?
#
loop_
_entity_poly.entity_id
_entity_poly.type
_entity_poly.pdbx_seq_one_letter_code
_entity_poly.pdbx_strand_id
1 'polypeptide(L)'
;MLRRTFIATAAASSISTVTLAGGHSKDIVDTAIGAGSFGTLVAAVQAAGLVEVLKGEGPFTVFAPTDEAFAALPAGTVETLLKPENKDKLVNILTYHVLPGKVMSTDIAGKSLEVKMVNGGTAKIDATDGVQIDAANVISADIEASNGVIHVIDAVILPAE
;
A
#
# COMPACT_ATOMS: atom_id res chain seq x y z
N MET A 1 -57.95 24.97 33.97
CA MET A 1 -57.50 24.86 33.65
C MET A 1 -56.46 24.35 33.31
N LEU A 2 -56.03 24.02 32.92
CA LEU A 2 -55.27 23.66 32.53
C LEU A 2 -54.27 23.28 32.05
N ARG A 3 -53.83 23.05 31.69
CA ARG A 3 -52.97 22.79 31.22
C ARG A 3 -52.05 22.26 30.98
N ARG A 4 -51.48 21.85 30.41
CA ARG A 4 -50.70 21.41 30.02
C ARG A 4 -49.75 21.24 29.66
N THR A 5 -49.23 20.95 29.28
CA THR A 5 -48.36 20.85 28.84
C THR A 5 -47.47 20.15 28.49
N PHE A 6 -47.01 19.77 28.07
CA PHE A 6 -46.21 19.21 27.64
C PHE A 6 -45.20 19.08 27.27
N ILE A 7 -44.63 18.70 26.89
CA ILE A 7 -43.82 18.57 26.44
C ILE A 7 -42.88 17.91 26.06
N ALA A 8 -42.59 17.57 25.79
CA ALA A 8 -41.81 17.10 25.22
C ALA A 8 -40.80 16.89 24.95
N THR A 9 -40.18 16.67 24.66
CA THR A 9 -39.33 16.50 24.30
C THR A 9 -38.53 15.82 23.90
N ALA A 10 -38.18 15.52 23.49
CA ALA A 10 -37.50 15.03 22.90
C ALA A 10 -36.39 14.77 22.74
N ALA A 11 -35.80 14.54 22.48
CA ALA A 11 -34.91 14.37 22.27
C ALA A 11 -34.15 13.71 21.67
N ALA A 12 -33.82 13.58 21.26
CA ALA A 12 -33.16 13.15 20.59
C ALA A 12 -32.03 12.79 20.44
N SER A 13 -31.51 12.58 20.27
CA SER A 13 -30.56 12.20 20.11
C SER A 13 -29.88 11.63 19.35
N SER A 14 -29.58 11.59 18.88
CA SER A 14 -28.90 11.21 18.12
C SER A 14 -27.86 10.65 17.95
N ILE A 15 -27.42 10.27 17.63
CA ILE A 15 -26.59 9.77 17.47
C ILE A 15 -25.83 9.42 16.71
N SER A 16 -25.52 9.42 16.31
CA SER A 16 -24.76 9.16 15.62
C SER A 16 -23.93 8.41 15.34
N THR A 17 -23.71 8.00 15.08
CA THR A 17 -23.09 7.35 14.74
C THR A 17 -22.38 7.02 14.04
N VAL A 18 -22.02 6.88 13.77
CA VAL A 18 -21.30 6.61 13.26
C VAL A 18 -20.69 5.92 12.77
N THR A 19 -20.67 5.57 12.45
CA THR A 19 -20.30 5.02 11.93
C THR A 19 -19.53 4.57 11.44
N LEU A 20 -19.31 4.46 11.23
CA LEU A 20 -18.62 4.16 10.84
C LEU A 20 -18.10 3.38 10.34
N ALA A 21 -18.12 3.24 10.44
CA ALA A 21 -17.53 2.31 10.22
C ALA A 21 -17.47 1.84 9.11
N GLY A 22 -18.15 1.42 8.92
CA GLY A 22 -18.13 0.86 7.81
C GLY A 22 -17.47 1.50 6.87
N GLY A 23 -17.40 2.51 7.07
CA GLY A 23 -16.86 3.17 6.12
C GLY A 23 -15.46 3.03 5.94
N HIS A 24 -14.94 2.22 6.66
CA HIS A 24 -13.63 2.16 6.49
C HIS A 24 -13.22 1.61 5.30
N SER A 25 -12.87 2.41 4.43
CA SER A 25 -12.00 1.97 3.41
C SER A 25 -10.69 1.60 4.05
N LYS A 26 -10.28 0.43 3.80
CA LYS A 26 -8.97 -0.01 4.24
C LYS A 26 -7.91 0.73 3.44
N ASP A 27 -6.97 1.31 4.13
CA ASP A 27 -5.84 1.92 3.45
C ASP A 27 -4.89 0.84 2.91
N ILE A 28 -3.82 1.27 2.26
CA ILE A 28 -2.86 0.36 1.65
C ILE A 28 -2.30 -0.63 2.69
N VAL A 29 -1.99 -0.14 3.88
CA VAL A 29 -1.42 -0.98 4.94
C VAL A 29 -2.44 -1.98 5.46
N ASP A 30 -3.66 -1.54 5.72
CA ASP A 30 -4.74 -2.42 6.21
C ASP A 30 -5.10 -3.47 5.15
N THR A 31 -5.09 -3.08 3.89
CA THR A 31 -5.36 -3.99 2.78
C THR A 31 -4.26 -5.06 2.68
N ALA A 32 -3.01 -4.65 2.82
CA ALA A 32 -1.88 -5.59 2.80
C ALA A 32 -1.93 -6.57 3.98
N ILE A 33 -2.25 -6.08 5.16
CA ILE A 33 -2.40 -6.93 6.35
C ILE A 33 -3.52 -7.94 6.13
N GLY A 34 -4.64 -7.48 5.61
CA GLY A 34 -5.81 -8.32 5.37
C GLY A 34 -5.60 -9.39 4.31
N ALA A 35 -4.70 -9.16 3.38
CA ALA A 35 -4.39 -10.13 2.32
C ALA A 35 -3.61 -11.34 2.84
N GLY A 36 -2.89 -11.21 3.95
CA GLY A 36 -2.19 -12.32 4.60
C GLY A 36 -0.91 -12.81 3.92
N SER A 37 -0.58 -12.27 2.77
CA SER A 37 0.60 -12.69 2.00
C SER A 37 1.77 -11.71 2.09
N PHE A 38 1.63 -10.69 2.90
CA PHE A 38 2.58 -9.57 2.97
C PHE A 38 3.15 -9.35 4.37
N GLY A 39 3.23 -10.41 5.17
CA GLY A 39 3.74 -10.31 6.54
C GLY A 39 5.12 -9.69 6.60
N THR A 40 6.03 -10.14 5.74
CA THR A 40 7.38 -9.60 5.66
C THR A 40 7.39 -8.15 5.21
N LEU A 41 6.58 -7.81 4.21
CA LEU A 41 6.47 -6.43 3.74
C LEU A 41 5.95 -5.50 4.83
N VAL A 42 4.90 -5.91 5.54
CA VAL A 42 4.33 -5.12 6.62
C VAL A 42 5.36 -4.91 7.73
N ALA A 43 6.09 -5.95 8.11
CA ALA A 43 7.16 -5.84 9.09
C ALA A 43 8.24 -4.87 8.61
N ALA A 44 8.62 -4.94 7.35
CA ALA A 44 9.61 -4.05 6.76
C ALA A 44 9.15 -2.59 6.76
N VAL A 45 7.90 -2.35 6.40
CA VAL A 45 7.30 -1.00 6.39
C VAL A 45 7.26 -0.43 7.81
N GLN A 46 6.92 -1.25 8.80
CA GLN A 46 6.93 -0.83 10.20
C GLN A 46 8.35 -0.51 10.67
N ALA A 47 9.30 -1.37 10.37
CA ALA A 47 10.70 -1.18 10.74
C ALA A 47 11.29 0.09 10.11
N ALA A 48 10.88 0.39 8.88
CA ALA A 48 11.31 1.58 8.17
C ALA A 48 10.60 2.87 8.66
N GLY A 49 9.51 2.74 9.39
CA GLY A 49 8.72 3.88 9.83
C GLY A 49 7.88 4.52 8.72
N LEU A 50 7.55 3.75 7.69
CA LEU A 50 6.81 4.23 6.53
C LEU A 50 5.30 4.01 6.63
N VAL A 51 4.81 3.42 7.72
CA VAL A 51 3.40 3.14 7.89
C VAL A 51 2.56 4.41 7.75
N GLU A 52 2.96 5.47 8.42
CA GLU A 52 2.23 6.74 8.36
C GLU A 52 2.29 7.38 6.98
N VAL A 53 3.40 7.22 6.29
CA VAL A 53 3.53 7.72 4.91
C VAL A 53 2.53 7.02 4.00
N LEU A 54 2.42 5.70 4.13
CA LEU A 54 1.50 4.90 3.31
C LEU A 54 0.04 5.06 3.74
N LYS A 55 -0.21 5.51 4.95
CA LYS A 55 -1.56 5.86 5.43
C LYS A 55 -1.94 7.30 5.11
N GLY A 56 -1.01 8.08 4.62
CA GLY A 56 -1.22 9.47 4.30
C GLY A 56 -2.20 9.70 3.16
N GLU A 57 -2.53 10.97 2.96
CA GLU A 57 -3.40 11.37 1.87
C GLU A 57 -2.65 11.30 0.56
N GLY A 58 -3.29 10.98 -0.41
CA GLY A 58 -2.77 10.99 -1.74
C GLY A 58 -2.84 9.62 -2.30
N PRO A 59 -3.09 9.49 -3.57
CA PRO A 59 -3.05 8.16 -4.14
C PRO A 59 -1.61 7.70 -4.25
N PHE A 60 -1.41 6.46 -3.85
CA PHE A 60 -0.12 5.79 -4.02
C PHE A 60 -0.37 4.48 -4.75
N THR A 61 0.58 4.10 -5.60
CA THR A 61 0.61 2.77 -6.19
C THR A 61 1.74 2.01 -5.53
N VAL A 62 1.43 0.91 -4.89
CA VAL A 62 2.42 0.10 -4.17
C VAL A 62 2.60 -1.22 -4.89
N PHE A 63 3.84 -1.53 -5.24
CA PHE A 63 4.20 -2.82 -5.77
C PHE A 63 4.60 -3.71 -4.59
N ALA A 64 3.69 -4.57 -4.15
CA ALA A 64 3.84 -5.35 -2.95
C ALA A 64 4.41 -6.74 -3.27
N PRO A 65 5.68 -7.00 -2.93
CA PRO A 65 6.21 -8.34 -3.07
C PRO A 65 5.61 -9.26 -2.02
N THR A 66 5.33 -10.50 -2.41
CA THR A 66 4.81 -11.52 -1.50
C THR A 66 5.90 -12.00 -0.55
N ASP A 67 5.49 -12.74 0.49
CA ASP A 67 6.46 -13.38 1.38
C ASP A 67 7.37 -14.33 0.61
N GLU A 68 6.84 -14.99 -0.42
CA GLU A 68 7.64 -15.84 -1.31
C GLU A 68 8.68 -15.06 -2.09
N ALA A 69 8.32 -13.83 -2.50
CA ALA A 69 9.27 -12.93 -3.18
C ALA A 69 10.45 -12.58 -2.27
N PHE A 70 10.18 -12.33 -1.01
CA PHE A 70 11.24 -12.09 -0.03
C PHE A 70 12.07 -13.34 0.22
N ALA A 71 11.42 -14.52 0.23
CA ALA A 71 12.12 -15.78 0.41
C ALA A 71 13.07 -16.10 -0.76
N ALA A 72 12.81 -15.54 -1.92
CA ALA A 72 13.67 -15.72 -3.09
C ALA A 72 14.97 -14.90 -3.00
N LEU A 73 15.04 -13.94 -2.07
CA LEU A 73 16.26 -13.18 -1.84
C LEU A 73 17.32 -14.08 -1.19
N PRO A 74 18.60 -13.74 -1.33
CA PRO A 74 19.66 -14.47 -0.64
C PRO A 74 19.42 -14.55 0.85
N ALA A 75 19.77 -15.68 1.44
CA ALA A 75 19.56 -15.92 2.86
C ALA A 75 20.21 -14.79 3.70
N GLY A 76 19.44 -14.30 4.66
CA GLY A 76 19.90 -13.22 5.53
C GLY A 76 19.72 -11.81 4.98
N THR A 77 19.35 -11.65 3.71
CA THR A 77 19.16 -10.31 3.13
C THR A 77 18.04 -9.57 3.85
N VAL A 78 16.90 -10.23 4.03
CA VAL A 78 15.74 -9.62 4.70
C VAL A 78 16.10 -9.26 6.15
N GLU A 79 16.71 -10.19 6.86
CA GLU A 79 17.13 -9.96 8.24
C GLU A 79 18.12 -8.80 8.35
N THR A 80 19.03 -8.73 7.40
CA THR A 80 19.99 -7.64 7.34
C THR A 80 19.32 -6.30 7.10
N LEU A 81 18.36 -6.27 6.18
CA LEU A 81 17.61 -5.06 5.88
C LEU A 81 16.74 -4.59 7.04
N LEU A 82 16.23 -5.52 7.84
CA LEU A 82 15.41 -5.19 9.00
C LEU A 82 16.21 -4.65 10.19
N LYS A 83 17.54 -4.73 10.12
CA LYS A 83 18.38 -4.18 11.19
C LYS A 83 18.33 -2.66 11.21
N PRO A 84 18.34 -2.05 12.40
CA PRO A 84 18.34 -0.59 12.51
C PRO A 84 19.51 0.07 11.76
N GLU A 85 20.63 -0.63 11.65
CA GLU A 85 21.81 -0.14 10.93
C GLU A 85 21.57 0.07 9.44
N ASN A 86 20.64 -0.72 8.90
CA ASN A 86 20.33 -0.71 7.47
C ASN A 86 18.97 -0.07 7.17
N LYS A 87 18.42 0.67 8.12
CA LYS A 87 17.13 1.31 7.97
C LYS A 87 17.06 2.17 6.71
N ASP A 88 18.10 2.93 6.43
CA ASP A 88 18.12 3.80 5.27
C ASP A 88 18.04 3.02 3.96
N LYS A 89 18.72 1.86 3.90
CA LYS A 89 18.62 0.98 2.74
C LYS A 89 17.20 0.40 2.61
N LEU A 90 16.63 0.00 3.73
CA LEU A 90 15.26 -0.51 3.76
C LEU A 90 14.27 0.55 3.28
N VAL A 91 14.39 1.77 3.77
CA VAL A 91 13.56 2.90 3.34
C VAL A 91 13.73 3.12 1.83
N ASN A 92 14.95 3.11 1.33
CA ASN A 92 15.20 3.30 -0.08
C ASN A 92 14.55 2.21 -0.95
N ILE A 93 14.66 0.96 -0.53
CA ILE A 93 14.04 -0.17 -1.23
C ILE A 93 12.52 -0.04 -1.18
N LEU A 94 11.95 0.20 -0.01
CA LEU A 94 10.50 0.31 0.14
C LEU A 94 9.91 1.48 -0.64
N THR A 95 10.59 2.62 -0.64
CA THR A 95 10.14 3.77 -1.42
C THR A 95 10.31 3.55 -2.92
N TYR A 96 11.22 2.67 -3.32
CA TYR A 96 11.33 2.23 -4.70
C TYR A 96 10.17 1.33 -5.13
N HIS A 97 9.44 0.76 -4.18
CA HIS A 97 8.23 -0.01 -4.46
C HIS A 97 6.96 0.85 -4.44
N VAL A 98 7.10 2.14 -4.15
CA VAL A 98 5.97 3.06 -4.08
C VAL A 98 6.05 4.08 -5.20
N LEU A 99 4.99 4.15 -5.99
CA LEU A 99 4.85 5.12 -7.05
C LEU A 99 3.87 6.20 -6.60
N PRO A 100 4.25 7.47 -6.67
CA PRO A 100 3.30 8.54 -6.37
C PRO A 100 2.24 8.61 -7.47
N GLY A 101 0.99 8.60 -7.07
CA GLY A 101 -0.14 8.59 -7.98
C GLY A 101 -0.80 7.22 -8.07
N LYS A 102 -2.03 7.21 -8.53
CA LYS A 102 -2.79 5.97 -8.73
C LYS A 102 -2.64 5.50 -10.16
N VAL A 103 -2.01 4.36 -10.34
CA VAL A 103 -1.83 3.74 -11.65
C VAL A 103 -2.48 2.36 -11.63
N MET A 104 -3.50 2.19 -12.45
CA MET A 104 -4.19 0.91 -12.62
C MET A 104 -3.54 0.13 -13.75
N SER A 105 -3.68 -1.18 -13.73
CA SER A 105 -3.19 -2.02 -14.83
C SER A 105 -3.81 -1.62 -16.17
N THR A 106 -5.05 -1.17 -16.15
CA THR A 106 -5.75 -0.72 -17.35
C THR A 106 -5.16 0.57 -17.94
N ASP A 107 -4.56 1.41 -17.10
CA ASP A 107 -3.95 2.66 -17.56
C ASP A 107 -2.67 2.41 -18.35
N ILE A 108 -2.00 1.32 -18.06
CA ILE A 108 -0.70 0.97 -18.63
C ILE A 108 -0.76 -0.21 -19.58
N ALA A 109 -1.92 -0.87 -19.70
CA ALA A 109 -2.08 -2.06 -20.54
C ALA A 109 -1.60 -1.81 -21.96
N GLY A 110 -0.76 -2.70 -22.45
CA GLY A 110 -0.18 -2.60 -23.81
C GLY A 110 0.91 -1.55 -23.95
N LYS A 111 1.35 -0.96 -22.86
CA LYS A 111 2.36 0.09 -22.87
C LYS A 111 3.61 -0.33 -22.14
N SER A 112 4.71 0.26 -22.54
CA SER A 112 5.96 0.19 -21.80
C SER A 112 6.35 1.62 -21.43
N LEU A 113 6.54 1.88 -20.15
CA LEU A 113 6.85 3.24 -19.69
C LEU A 113 7.77 3.21 -18.48
N GLU A 114 8.48 4.29 -18.32
CA GLU A 114 9.30 4.48 -17.14
C GLU A 114 8.58 5.42 -16.20
N VAL A 115 8.56 5.06 -14.93
CA VAL A 115 7.88 5.82 -13.89
C VAL A 115 8.86 6.19 -12.79
N LYS A 116 8.68 7.37 -12.25
CA LYS A 116 9.54 7.85 -11.18
C LYS A 116 8.94 7.42 -9.84
N MET A 117 9.72 6.71 -9.08
CA MET A 117 9.33 6.21 -7.78
C MET A 117 9.53 7.25 -6.68
N VAL A 118 8.96 7.00 -5.51
CA VAL A 118 9.05 7.94 -4.37
C VAL A 118 10.49 8.22 -3.94
N ASN A 119 11.37 7.24 -4.08
CA ASN A 119 12.78 7.42 -3.74
C ASN A 119 13.57 8.27 -4.76
N GLY A 120 12.92 8.68 -5.85
CA GLY A 120 13.57 9.42 -6.93
C GLY A 120 14.16 8.54 -8.04
N GLY A 121 14.20 7.23 -7.82
CA GLY A 121 14.62 6.29 -8.86
C GLY A 121 13.57 6.10 -9.92
N THR A 122 13.96 5.54 -11.05
CA THR A 122 13.07 5.24 -12.16
C THR A 122 12.92 3.73 -12.29
N ALA A 123 11.70 3.25 -12.34
CA ALA A 123 11.41 1.85 -12.61
C ALA A 123 10.73 1.74 -13.98
N LYS A 124 11.03 0.65 -14.67
CA LYS A 124 10.39 0.39 -15.96
C LYS A 124 9.20 -0.53 -15.76
N ILE A 125 8.05 -0.08 -16.23
CA ILE A 125 6.84 -0.89 -16.26
C ILE A 125 6.60 -1.31 -17.70
N ASP A 126 6.46 -2.60 -17.91
CA ASP A 126 6.13 -3.17 -19.22
C ASP A 126 4.82 -3.95 -19.08
N ALA A 127 3.81 -3.48 -19.76
CA ALA A 127 2.49 -4.09 -19.75
C ALA A 127 2.08 -4.61 -21.13
N THR A 128 3.04 -4.88 -21.98
CA THR A 128 2.76 -5.36 -23.35
C THR A 128 2.38 -6.84 -23.37
N ASP A 129 2.94 -7.62 -22.45
CA ASP A 129 2.63 -9.04 -22.32
C ASP A 129 2.51 -9.39 -20.83
N GLY A 130 1.39 -8.97 -20.25
CA GLY A 130 1.26 -8.96 -18.80
C GLY A 130 1.96 -7.75 -18.21
N VAL A 131 1.77 -7.50 -16.95
CA VAL A 131 2.39 -6.36 -16.28
C VAL A 131 3.66 -6.80 -15.58
N GLN A 132 4.74 -6.16 -15.92
CA GLN A 132 6.04 -6.36 -15.27
C GLN A 132 6.57 -5.03 -14.78
N ILE A 133 7.25 -5.05 -13.67
CA ILE A 133 8.00 -3.89 -13.20
C ILE A 133 9.45 -4.31 -12.99
N ASP A 134 10.35 -3.69 -13.75
CA ASP A 134 11.75 -4.10 -13.85
C ASP A 134 11.87 -5.62 -14.13
N ALA A 135 12.31 -6.40 -13.17
CA ALA A 135 12.47 -7.85 -13.31
C ALA A 135 11.36 -8.63 -12.62
N ALA A 136 10.39 -7.97 -12.00
CA ALA A 136 9.30 -8.61 -11.28
C ALA A 136 8.04 -8.66 -12.12
N ASN A 137 7.29 -9.75 -12.00
CA ASN A 137 6.00 -9.87 -12.66
C ASN A 137 4.89 -9.50 -11.69
N VAL A 138 3.89 -8.78 -12.17
CA VAL A 138 2.69 -8.52 -11.40
C VAL A 138 1.77 -9.75 -11.51
N ILE A 139 1.56 -10.40 -10.38
CA ILE A 139 0.74 -11.62 -10.32
C ILE A 139 -0.71 -11.33 -9.93
N SER A 140 -0.94 -10.19 -9.31
CA SER A 140 -2.28 -9.71 -9.01
C SER A 140 -2.24 -8.18 -9.04
N ALA A 141 -3.16 -7.59 -9.74
CA ALA A 141 -3.17 -6.15 -9.96
C ALA A 141 -4.48 -5.54 -9.48
N ASP A 142 -4.49 -4.21 -9.40
CA ASP A 142 -5.70 -3.43 -9.15
C ASP A 142 -6.41 -3.77 -7.83
N ILE A 143 -5.63 -4.06 -6.80
CA ILE A 143 -6.17 -4.20 -5.45
C ILE A 143 -6.36 -2.78 -4.89
N GLU A 144 -7.60 -2.34 -4.88
CA GLU A 144 -7.90 -0.98 -4.45
C GLU A 144 -7.84 -0.82 -2.95
N ALA A 145 -7.23 0.27 -2.53
CA ALA A 145 -7.21 0.74 -1.15
C ALA A 145 -7.77 2.17 -1.10
N SER A 146 -8.11 2.65 0.08
CA SER A 146 -8.71 3.98 0.21
C SER A 146 -7.81 5.10 -0.29
N ASN A 147 -6.52 4.93 -0.16
CA ASN A 147 -5.53 5.94 -0.54
C ASN A 147 -4.59 5.47 -1.65
N GLY A 148 -4.96 4.45 -2.39
CA GLY A 148 -4.14 4.00 -3.51
C GLY A 148 -4.49 2.63 -4.03
N VAL A 149 -3.54 2.02 -4.70
CA VAL A 149 -3.68 0.71 -5.34
C VAL A 149 -2.47 -0.14 -5.02
N ILE A 150 -2.70 -1.42 -4.86
CA ILE A 150 -1.62 -2.39 -4.65
C ILE A 150 -1.57 -3.32 -5.86
N HIS A 151 -0.38 -3.47 -6.41
CA HIS A 151 -0.08 -4.50 -7.39
C HIS A 151 0.85 -5.51 -6.73
N VAL A 152 0.46 -6.77 -6.75
CA VAL A 152 1.25 -7.84 -6.13
C VAL A 152 2.28 -8.32 -7.13
N ILE A 153 3.53 -8.35 -6.70
CA ILE A 153 4.65 -8.80 -7.54
C ILE A 153 5.30 -10.05 -6.95
N ASP A 154 5.90 -10.84 -7.82
CA ASP A 154 6.50 -12.12 -7.46
C ASP A 154 7.99 -12.03 -7.12
N ALA A 155 8.56 -10.85 -7.20
CA ALA A 155 9.97 -10.63 -6.88
C ALA A 155 10.16 -9.23 -6.27
N VAL A 156 11.16 -9.10 -5.43
CA VAL A 156 11.52 -7.80 -4.85
C VAL A 156 12.37 -7.04 -5.87
N ILE A 157 11.93 -5.83 -6.20
CA ILE A 157 12.72 -4.95 -7.07
C ILE A 157 13.71 -4.15 -6.21
N LEU A 158 14.91 -4.05 -6.70
CA LEU A 158 15.96 -3.32 -5.99
C LEU A 158 16.37 -2.11 -6.83
N PRO A 159 16.52 -0.95 -6.20
CA PRO A 159 17.00 0.21 -6.92
C PRO A 159 18.45 0.00 -7.32
N ALA A 160 18.83 0.57 -8.46
CA ALA A 160 20.23 0.57 -8.86
C ALA A 160 21.02 1.45 -7.88
N GLU A 161 22.13 0.96 -7.42
CA GLU A 161 23.02 1.70 -6.53
C GLU A 161 23.94 2.63 -7.32
#